data_ae07924c080c8ada04a5ce55e5be9562
#
_entry.id   ae07924c080c8ada04a5ce55e5be9562
#
_cell.length_a   1.000
_cell.length_b   1.000
_cell.length_c   1.000
_cell.angle_alpha   90.00
_cell.angle_beta   90.00
_cell.angle_gamma   90.00
#
_symmetry.space_group_name_H-M   'P 1'
#
loop_
_entity.id
_entity.type
_entity.pdbx_description
1 polymer ?
#
loop_
_entity_poly.entity_id
_entity_poly.type
_entity_poly.pdbx_seq_one_letter_code
_entity_poly.pdbx_strand_id
1 'polypeptide(L)' 'MDNKRKIINDFQVFKFRVIGVESIPNIIFNKVKIKGQIYELVPIYDLKNSIAFEYDGDDTFLNCEVEFIR' A
#
# COMPACT_ATOMS: atom_id res chain seq x y z
N MET A 1 -16.88 -0.39 8.83
CA MET A 1 -15.77 0.55 8.89
C MET A 1 -15.00 0.49 7.58
N ASP A 2 -14.70 1.62 7.00
CA ASP A 2 -14.04 1.64 5.68
C ASP A 2 -12.53 1.53 5.85
N ASN A 3 -11.99 0.43 5.36
CA ASN A 3 -10.55 0.17 5.38
C ASN A 3 -9.95 0.16 3.98
N LYS A 4 -10.64 0.79 3.04
CA LYS A 4 -10.20 0.85 1.65
C LYS A 4 -9.83 2.27 1.30
N ARG A 5 -8.80 2.42 0.49
CA ARG A 5 -8.33 3.73 0.05
C ARG A 5 -7.91 3.65 -1.41
N LYS A 6 -8.00 4.77 -2.11
CA LYS A 6 -7.52 4.88 -3.47
C LYS A 6 -6.03 5.19 -3.44
N ILE A 7 -5.27 4.52 -4.29
CA ILE A 7 -3.84 4.74 -4.40
C ILE A 7 -3.61 5.98 -5.26
N ILE A 8 -2.94 6.97 -4.70
CA ILE A 8 -2.67 8.23 -5.38
C ILE A 8 -1.20 8.42 -5.72
N ASN A 9 -0.33 7.54 -5.20
CA ASN A 9 1.09 7.57 -5.49
C ASN A 9 1.61 6.15 -5.56
N ASP A 10 2.57 5.90 -6.45
CA ASP A 10 3.06 4.55 -6.69
C ASP A 10 4.46 4.65 -7.29
N PHE A 11 5.47 4.19 -6.56
CA PHE A 11 6.83 4.19 -7.09
C PHE A 11 7.63 3.03 -6.51
N GLN A 12 8.70 2.67 -7.21
CA GLN A 12 9.55 1.54 -6.85
C GLN A 12 10.84 2.04 -6.24
N VAL A 13 11.24 1.42 -5.12
CA VAL A 13 12.53 1.68 -4.48
C VAL A 13 13.20 0.32 -4.26
N PHE A 14 14.19 -0.01 -5.07
CA PHE A 14 14.82 -1.33 -5.09
C PHE A 14 13.75 -2.41 -5.30
N LYS A 15 13.64 -3.34 -4.39
CA LYS A 15 12.66 -4.43 -4.47
C LYS A 15 11.33 -4.08 -3.80
N PHE A 16 11.18 -2.85 -3.34
CA PHE A 16 9.98 -2.44 -2.61
C PHE A 16 9.14 -1.51 -3.45
N ARG A 17 7.83 -1.71 -3.39
CA ARG A 17 6.87 -0.80 -4.00
C ARG A 17 6.30 0.07 -2.88
N VAL A 18 6.34 1.38 -3.09
CA VAL A 18 5.79 2.35 -2.14
C VAL A 18 4.50 2.91 -2.69
N ILE A 19 3.46 2.80 -1.89
CA ILE A 19 2.11 3.22 -2.26
C ILE A 19 1.68 4.35 -1.35
N GLY A 20 1.24 5.44 -1.95
CA GLY A 20 0.71 6.58 -1.20
C GLY A 20 -0.80 6.61 -1.29
N VAL A 21 -1.44 6.95 -0.20
CA VAL A 21 -2.89 7.13 -0.12
C VAL A 21 -3.19 8.47 0.52
N GLU A 22 -4.44 8.91 0.40
CA GLU A 22 -4.85 10.20 0.96
C GLU A 22 -4.76 10.21 2.48
N SER A 23 -5.12 9.10 3.09
CA SER A 23 -5.06 8.96 4.56
C SER A 23 -4.96 7.48 4.90
N ILE A 24 -4.27 7.19 6.00
CA ILE A 24 -4.17 5.82 6.52
C ILE A 24 -5.38 5.58 7.41
N PRO A 25 -6.10 4.47 7.24
CA PRO A 25 -7.25 4.20 8.10
C PRO A 25 -6.81 3.97 9.55
N ASN A 26 -7.65 4.40 10.48
CA ASN A 26 -7.36 4.28 11.91
C ASN A 26 -7.76 2.90 12.41
N ILE A 27 -7.09 1.89 11.92
CA ILE A 27 -7.32 0.50 12.31
C ILE A 27 -5.96 -0.19 12.47
N ILE A 28 -5.96 -1.34 13.08
CA ILE A 28 -4.76 -2.16 13.17
C ILE A 28 -4.66 -3.00 11.90
N PHE A 29 -3.52 -2.89 11.22
CA PHE A 29 -3.31 -3.65 9.99
C PHE A 29 -1.82 -3.99 9.86
N ASN A 30 -1.54 -5.05 9.14
CA ASN A 30 -0.15 -5.44 8.81
C ASN A 30 -0.01 -5.96 7.39
N LYS A 31 -1.09 -5.96 6.63
CA LYS A 31 -1.12 -6.42 5.25
C LYS A 31 -2.07 -5.52 4.46
N VAL A 32 -1.94 -5.60 3.14
CA VAL A 32 -2.89 -4.94 2.25
C VAL A 32 -3.25 -5.88 1.12
N LYS A 33 -4.42 -5.66 0.56
CA LYS A 33 -4.89 -6.41 -0.61
C LYS A 33 -5.08 -5.43 -1.74
N ILE A 34 -4.44 -5.72 -2.88
CA ILE A 34 -4.54 -4.90 -4.09
C ILE A 34 -4.71 -5.84 -5.27
N LYS A 35 -5.71 -5.60 -6.09
CA LYS A 35 -5.98 -6.42 -7.28
C LYS A 35 -6.09 -7.92 -6.94
N GLY A 36 -6.67 -8.23 -5.79
CA GLY A 36 -6.87 -9.61 -5.38
C GLY A 36 -5.64 -10.28 -4.78
N GLN A 37 -4.52 -9.60 -4.67
CA GLN A 37 -3.30 -10.13 -4.08
C GLN A 37 -3.04 -9.51 -2.72
N ILE A 38 -2.54 -10.30 -1.80
CA ILE A 38 -2.23 -9.85 -0.44
C ILE A 38 -0.73 -9.66 -0.33
N TYR A 39 -0.33 -8.51 0.21
CA TYR A 39 1.07 -8.16 0.41
C TYR A 39 1.31 -7.83 1.88
N GLU A 40 2.38 -8.38 2.44
CA GLU A 40 2.79 -8.05 3.80
C GLU A 40 3.57 -6.75 3.79
N LEU A 41 3.22 -5.86 4.71
CA LEU A 41 3.85 -4.54 4.76
C LEU A 41 5.21 -4.61 5.44
N VAL A 42 6.12 -3.77 4.97
CA VAL A 42 7.41 -3.57 5.61
C VAL A 42 7.42 -2.17 6.22
N PRO A 43 8.20 -1.96 7.31
CA PRO A 43 8.27 -0.64 7.92
C PRO A 43 8.90 0.37 6.98
N ILE A 44 8.32 1.57 6.94
CA ILE A 44 8.92 2.71 6.26
C ILE A 44 8.85 3.91 7.19
N TYR A 45 9.80 4.81 7.02
CA TYR A 45 9.92 5.98 7.85
C TYR A 45 9.97 7.21 6.95
N ASP A 46 9.59 8.35 7.49
CA ASP A 46 9.69 9.66 6.82
C ASP A 46 8.71 9.87 5.66
N LEU A 47 7.78 8.94 5.43
CA LEU A 47 6.76 9.09 4.40
C LEU A 47 5.38 9.03 5.04
N LYS A 48 4.66 10.12 4.96
CA LYS A 48 3.28 10.19 5.48
C LYS A 48 2.33 9.47 4.55
N ASN A 49 1.33 8.83 5.14
CA ASN A 49 0.23 8.22 4.38
C ASN A 49 0.72 7.29 3.29
N SER A 50 1.81 6.58 3.58
CA SER A 50 2.42 5.66 2.62
C SER A 50 2.66 4.32 3.27
N ILE A 51 2.66 3.29 2.45
CA ILE A 51 2.95 1.92 2.86
C ILE A 51 3.91 1.33 1.83
N ALA A 52 4.62 0.30 2.24
CA ALA A 52 5.56 -0.36 1.34
C ALA A 52 5.48 -1.86 1.51
N PHE A 53 5.73 -2.58 0.43
CA PHE A 53 5.79 -4.03 0.45
C PHE A 53 6.75 -4.49 -0.64
N GLU A 54 7.25 -5.69 -0.50
CA GLU A 54 8.15 -6.27 -1.48
C GLU A 54 7.39 -6.61 -2.75
N TYR A 55 7.89 -6.15 -3.89
CA TYR A 55 7.22 -6.36 -5.16
C TYR A 55 8.22 -6.16 -6.30
N ASP A 56 8.33 -7.14 -7.17
CA ASP A 56 9.28 -7.09 -8.29
C ASP A 56 8.60 -7.07 -9.65
N GLY A 57 7.28 -6.86 -9.70
CA GLY A 57 6.56 -6.78 -10.94
C GLY A 57 6.61 -5.40 -11.57
N ASP A 58 6.02 -5.28 -12.75
CA ASP A 58 6.00 -4.04 -13.53
C ASP A 58 4.65 -3.34 -13.52
N ASP A 59 3.66 -3.89 -12.83
CA ASP A 59 2.33 -3.30 -12.81
C ASP A 59 2.33 -1.99 -12.06
N THR A 60 1.45 -1.10 -12.48
CA THR A 60 1.17 0.11 -11.71
C THR A 60 -0.05 -0.13 -10.84
N PHE A 61 0.00 0.40 -9.62
CA PHE A 61 -1.14 0.37 -8.71
C PHE A 61 -1.83 1.72 -8.62
N LEU A 62 -1.36 2.68 -9.38
CA LEU A 62 -1.95 4.01 -9.37
C LEU A 62 -3.43 3.92 -9.74
N ASN A 63 -4.26 4.62 -8.97
CA ASN A 63 -5.72 4.63 -9.12
C ASN A 63 -6.42 3.32 -8.75
N CYS A 64 -5.67 2.32 -8.30
CA CYS A 64 -6.28 1.11 -7.76
C CYS A 64 -6.75 1.33 -6.35
N GLU A 65 -7.56 0.42 -5.86
CA GLU A 65 -8.02 0.45 -4.48
C GLU A 65 -7.15 -0.48 -3.66
N VAL A 66 -6.71 -0.01 -2.50
CA VAL A 66 -5.99 -0.83 -1.54
C VAL A 66 -6.88 -1.05 -0.33
N GLU A 67 -6.94 -2.30 0.11
CA GLU A 67 -7.69 -2.69 1.30
C GLU A 67 -6.70 -3.02 2.40
N PHE A 68 -6.80 -2.32 3.53
CA PHE A 68 -5.93 -2.56 4.69
C PHE A 68 -6.50 -3.70 5.52
N ILE A 69 -5.70 -4.72 5.76
CA ILE A 69 -6.15 -5.93 6.47
C ILE A 69 -5.14 -6.33 7.56
N ARG A 70 -5.65 -7.11 8.45
CA ARG A 70 -4.91 -7.56 9.60
C ARG A 70 -4.35 -8.97 9.42
#